data_3d93642dd66079154abc3e61254ea3a2
#
_entry.id   3d93642dd66079154abc3e61254ea3a2
#
_cell.length_a   1.000
_cell.length_b   1.000
_cell.length_c   1.000
_cell.angle_alpha   90.00
_cell.angle_beta   90.00
_cell.angle_gamma   90.00
#
_symmetry.space_group_name_H-M   'P 1'
#
loop_
_entity.id
_entity.type
_entity.pdbx_description
1 polymer ?
#
loop_
_entity_poly.entity_id
_entity_poly.type
_entity_poly.pdbx_seq_one_letter_code
_entity_poly.pdbx_strand_id
1 'polypeptide(L)'
;MHSAQTYPILQIIYISLLFIFGGNTLKLTAQTKAWSLKQCVEFAIENNLTIEQGRLNAKNQELTKNQNYWQMAPNLNGFATHAYNIGRRIDPFTNQFANSTVRSNNFYLSSQVTLFNGLQQQSQIKQGNYDFESSKLDVEKIKQDLALNVANAYLSILMAEEVYSNAKKQKEITQEQKNRIVKLTEAGALAKGNLYDIESQLASEDFNVVSAENQVNLAYLFLKQLMNYTDNAEFTIEKPENLIPADNILQSSPGGIFLSALKIQPDIKSSELKILSAKSQLAFARGTSSPNLSLSGSIGTGYSGLSKEIIGSPTYNGLTPSGVTASGETVYTPDFSIETRTTPFGKQFSDNINKNITFNLQIPIFNQRQSRTGINRAKIAISNAELTNAIRKQSLEQNIEKAYADAKAALKQFEASTKSVEASKESFRYAEQRYNAGAISVLDYNNSKSRLSIAESNLSRSKFDFVYKLKVLELYQNGIAGL
;
A
#
# COMPACT_ATOMS: atom_id res chain seq x y z
N MET A 1 -52.84 25.97 -21.14
CA MET A 1 -53.63 27.02 -20.43
C MET A 1 -53.31 26.94 -18.95
N HIS A 2 -52.86 28.11 -18.37
CA HIS A 2 -52.66 28.50 -16.97
C HIS A 2 -51.54 27.81 -16.22
N SER A 3 -50.35 28.31 -16.19
CA SER A 3 -49.66 29.42 -15.45
C SER A 3 -50.10 29.58 -13.98
N ALA A 4 -49.16 29.24 -13.09
CA ALA A 4 -49.12 29.80 -11.76
C ALA A 4 -47.65 30.22 -11.45
N GLN A 5 -47.42 31.54 -11.63
CA GLN A 5 -46.28 32.26 -11.13
C GLN A 5 -46.41 32.36 -9.60
N THR A 6 -45.39 32.00 -8.86
CA THR A 6 -45.26 32.36 -7.44
C THR A 6 -43.98 33.14 -7.25
N TYR A 7 -44.15 34.29 -6.65
CA TYR A 7 -43.35 35.46 -6.42
C TYR A 7 -41.98 35.26 -5.76
N PRO A 8 -40.88 35.91 -6.29
CA PRO A 8 -39.54 35.87 -5.69
C PRO A 8 -39.29 36.91 -4.59
N ILE A 9 -40.29 37.62 -4.06
CA ILE A 9 -40.09 38.73 -3.12
C ILE A 9 -39.99 38.28 -1.65
N LEU A 10 -40.50 37.10 -1.29
CA LEU A 10 -40.46 36.62 0.10
C LEU A 10 -39.14 35.89 0.47
N GLN A 11 -38.32 35.48 -0.49
CA GLN A 11 -37.01 34.84 -0.19
C GLN A 11 -35.88 35.86 0.03
N ILE A 12 -36.03 37.10 -0.42
CA ILE A 12 -35.02 38.16 -0.23
C ILE A 12 -35.10 38.76 1.16
N ILE A 13 -36.25 38.76 1.81
CA ILE A 13 -36.43 39.30 3.17
C ILE A 13 -35.92 38.32 4.25
N TYR A 14 -35.87 37.01 3.99
CA TYR A 14 -35.31 36.04 4.95
C TYR A 14 -33.77 35.96 4.92
N ILE A 15 -33.13 36.37 3.87
CA ILE A 15 -31.64 36.40 3.74
C ILE A 15 -31.04 37.67 4.32
N SER A 16 -31.79 38.80 4.36
CA SER A 16 -31.29 40.04 4.92
C SER A 16 -31.45 40.15 6.47
N LEU A 17 -32.24 39.30 7.12
CA LEU A 17 -32.39 39.28 8.59
C LEU A 17 -31.36 38.37 9.30
N LEU A 18 -30.59 37.54 8.56
CA LEU A 18 -29.56 36.65 9.12
C LEU A 18 -28.17 37.27 9.15
N PHE A 19 -28.01 38.52 8.68
CA PHE A 19 -26.72 39.21 8.63
C PHE A 19 -26.50 40.28 9.73
N ILE A 20 -27.46 40.47 10.65
CA ILE A 20 -27.35 41.52 11.69
C ILE A 20 -27.10 40.95 13.12
N PHE A 21 -27.07 39.63 13.29
CA PHE A 21 -26.73 39.06 14.60
C PHE A 21 -25.51 38.15 14.47
N GLY A 22 -24.35 38.66 14.89
CA GLY A 22 -23.22 37.78 15.20
C GLY A 22 -21.83 38.21 14.75
N GLY A 23 -21.54 39.51 14.83
CA GLY A 23 -20.14 39.97 14.80
C GLY A 23 -19.39 39.71 16.11
N ASN A 24 -19.66 38.63 16.82
CA ASN A 24 -18.75 38.08 17.82
C ASN A 24 -17.89 37.00 17.12
N THR A 25 -16.79 37.43 16.50
CA THR A 25 -15.66 36.57 16.26
C THR A 25 -15.17 36.07 17.63
N LEU A 26 -15.74 34.96 18.09
CA LEU A 26 -15.04 34.10 19.02
C LEU A 26 -13.71 33.78 18.31
N LYS A 27 -12.65 34.51 18.70
CA LYS A 27 -11.30 34.02 18.53
C LYS A 27 -11.31 32.69 19.29
N LEU A 28 -11.65 31.58 18.60
CA LEU A 28 -11.17 30.29 19.00
C LEU A 28 -9.64 30.43 18.97
N THR A 29 -9.07 30.76 20.10
CA THR A 29 -7.70 30.42 20.39
C THR A 29 -7.72 28.90 20.25
N ALA A 30 -7.32 28.40 19.08
CA ALA A 30 -6.98 27.00 18.91
C ALA A 30 -5.90 26.76 19.97
N GLN A 31 -6.30 26.25 21.14
CA GLN A 31 -5.35 25.67 22.07
C GLN A 31 -4.59 24.66 21.22
N THR A 32 -3.33 24.94 20.95
CA THR A 32 -2.41 24.01 20.28
C THR A 32 -2.38 22.76 21.15
N LYS A 33 -3.28 21.81 20.82
CA LYS A 33 -3.37 20.56 21.57
C LYS A 33 -2.10 19.79 21.28
N ALA A 34 -1.26 19.66 22.31
CA ALA A 34 -0.06 18.84 22.17
C ALA A 34 -0.43 17.40 21.76
N TRP A 35 0.29 16.87 20.78
CA TRP A 35 0.03 15.56 20.21
C TRP A 35 0.63 14.45 21.06
N SER A 36 -0.19 13.47 21.46
CA SER A 36 0.31 12.26 22.10
C SER A 36 0.95 11.31 21.06
N LEU A 37 1.79 10.39 21.53
CA LEU A 37 2.39 9.36 20.66
C LEU A 37 1.32 8.60 19.87
N LYS A 38 0.23 8.19 20.52
CA LYS A 38 -0.87 7.48 19.89
C LYS A 38 -1.50 8.30 18.76
N GLN A 39 -1.76 9.58 18.97
CA GLN A 39 -2.32 10.47 17.94
C GLN A 39 -1.35 10.63 16.76
N CYS A 40 -0.03 10.74 17.01
CA CYS A 40 0.96 10.80 15.95
C CYS A 40 0.99 9.51 15.11
N VAL A 41 0.90 8.34 15.76
CA VAL A 41 0.86 7.04 15.08
C VAL A 41 -0.41 6.89 14.25
N GLU A 42 -1.58 7.20 14.81
CA GLU A 42 -2.87 7.13 14.12
C GLU A 42 -2.87 8.05 12.88
N PHE A 43 -2.47 9.29 13.05
CA PHE A 43 -2.37 10.25 11.94
C PHE A 43 -1.40 9.79 10.85
N ALA A 44 -0.23 9.27 11.24
CA ALA A 44 0.74 8.73 10.28
C ALA A 44 0.16 7.56 9.49
N ILE A 45 -0.55 6.63 10.16
CA ILE A 45 -1.19 5.47 9.50
C ILE A 45 -2.27 5.91 8.50
N GLU A 46 -2.97 7.00 8.77
CA GLU A 46 -4.03 7.50 7.89
C GLU A 46 -3.47 8.24 6.66
N ASN A 47 -2.35 8.97 6.82
CA ASN A 47 -1.86 9.91 5.82
C ASN A 47 -0.56 9.45 5.11
N ASN A 48 0.05 8.34 5.52
CA ASN A 48 1.32 7.91 4.93
C ASN A 48 1.15 7.27 3.54
N LEU A 49 1.87 7.80 2.55
CA LEU A 49 1.79 7.37 1.15
C LEU A 49 2.22 5.92 0.93
N THR A 50 3.15 5.40 1.73
CA THR A 50 3.60 4.00 1.63
C THR A 50 2.49 3.03 2.06
N ILE A 51 1.72 3.38 3.08
CA ILE A 51 0.54 2.60 3.50
C ILE A 51 -0.53 2.66 2.41
N GLU A 52 -0.78 3.83 1.82
CA GLU A 52 -1.75 3.95 0.73
C GLU A 52 -1.33 3.13 -0.51
N GLN A 53 -0.05 3.14 -0.86
CA GLN A 53 0.48 2.24 -1.90
C GLN A 53 0.24 0.76 -1.54
N GLY A 54 0.45 0.37 -0.29
CA GLY A 54 0.13 -0.97 0.21
C GLY A 54 -1.36 -1.30 0.07
N ARG A 55 -2.26 -0.37 0.43
CA ARG A 55 -3.72 -0.53 0.26
C ARG A 55 -4.12 -0.70 -1.21
N LEU A 56 -3.51 0.09 -2.11
CA LEU A 56 -3.74 -0.05 -3.55
C LEU A 56 -3.27 -1.41 -4.08
N ASN A 57 -2.14 -1.93 -3.60
CA ASN A 57 -1.68 -3.28 -3.93
C ASN A 57 -2.66 -4.35 -3.44
N ALA A 58 -3.16 -4.23 -2.21
CA ALA A 58 -4.19 -5.14 -1.68
C ALA A 58 -5.49 -5.03 -2.48
N LYS A 59 -5.89 -3.83 -2.89
CA LYS A 59 -7.06 -3.61 -3.76
C LYS A 59 -6.89 -4.27 -5.14
N ASN A 60 -5.69 -4.22 -5.70
CA ASN A 60 -5.39 -4.92 -6.95
C ASN A 60 -5.53 -6.45 -6.80
N GLN A 61 -5.08 -7.02 -5.67
CA GLN A 61 -5.30 -8.44 -5.38
C GLN A 61 -6.79 -8.77 -5.18
N GLU A 62 -7.56 -7.86 -4.58
CA GLU A 62 -9.02 -8.00 -4.47
C GLU A 62 -9.70 -8.06 -5.84
N LEU A 63 -9.30 -7.19 -6.77
CA LEU A 63 -9.82 -7.19 -8.14
C LEU A 63 -9.47 -8.51 -8.85
N THR A 64 -8.24 -8.99 -8.70
CA THR A 64 -7.80 -10.28 -9.25
C THR A 64 -8.61 -11.45 -8.67
N LYS A 65 -8.82 -11.46 -7.35
CA LYS A 65 -9.70 -12.43 -6.68
C LYS A 65 -11.11 -12.42 -7.28
N ASN A 66 -11.69 -11.23 -7.41
CA ASN A 66 -13.03 -11.08 -7.96
C ASN A 66 -13.10 -11.51 -9.44
N GLN A 67 -12.08 -11.19 -10.24
CA GLN A 67 -11.97 -11.66 -11.62
C GLN A 67 -11.94 -13.19 -11.71
N ASN A 68 -11.22 -13.87 -10.80
CA ASN A 68 -11.17 -15.33 -10.75
C ASN A 68 -12.59 -15.94 -10.51
N TYR A 69 -13.43 -15.31 -9.72
CA TYR A 69 -14.83 -15.72 -9.55
C TYR A 69 -15.62 -15.53 -10.84
N TRP A 70 -15.51 -14.36 -11.48
CA TRP A 70 -16.23 -14.06 -12.71
C TRP A 70 -15.81 -14.92 -13.91
N GLN A 71 -14.62 -15.49 -13.91
CA GLN A 71 -14.19 -16.46 -14.93
C GLN A 71 -15.00 -17.76 -14.95
N MET A 72 -15.82 -18.03 -13.91
CA MET A 72 -16.79 -19.14 -13.92
C MET A 72 -18.06 -18.81 -14.71
N ALA A 73 -18.32 -17.54 -14.96
CA ALA A 73 -19.49 -17.11 -15.72
C ALA A 73 -19.22 -17.21 -17.23
N PRO A 74 -20.28 -17.40 -18.07
CA PRO A 74 -20.14 -17.32 -19.50
C PRO A 74 -19.65 -15.93 -19.94
N ASN A 75 -18.73 -15.87 -20.91
CA ASN A 75 -18.45 -14.62 -21.61
C ASN A 75 -19.51 -14.35 -22.68
N LEU A 76 -19.60 -13.11 -23.14
CA LEU A 76 -20.44 -12.73 -24.28
C LEU A 76 -19.67 -11.75 -25.15
N ASN A 77 -19.49 -12.11 -26.43
CA ASN A 77 -18.77 -11.30 -27.40
C ASN A 77 -19.62 -11.07 -28.64
N GLY A 78 -19.63 -9.86 -29.17
CA GLY A 78 -20.26 -9.48 -30.40
C GLY A 78 -19.23 -9.17 -31.47
N PHE A 79 -19.47 -9.66 -32.68
CA PHE A 79 -18.61 -9.45 -33.83
C PHE A 79 -19.44 -8.96 -35.04
N ALA A 80 -18.90 -7.96 -35.75
CA ALA A 80 -19.42 -7.48 -37.00
C ALA A 80 -18.26 -7.35 -38.00
N THR A 81 -18.39 -7.96 -39.15
CA THR A 81 -17.41 -7.88 -40.22
C THR A 81 -18.06 -7.41 -41.51
N HIS A 82 -17.43 -6.45 -42.18
CA HIS A 82 -17.75 -6.03 -43.54
C HIS A 82 -16.53 -6.26 -44.42
N ALA A 83 -16.68 -7.03 -45.48
CA ALA A 83 -15.58 -7.40 -46.34
C ALA A 83 -15.92 -7.29 -47.83
N TYR A 84 -14.99 -6.83 -48.63
CA TYR A 84 -14.95 -6.95 -50.08
C TYR A 84 -13.98 -8.06 -50.45
N ASN A 85 -14.52 -9.16 -50.97
CA ASN A 85 -13.75 -10.29 -51.39
C ASN A 85 -13.49 -10.21 -52.91
N ILE A 86 -12.24 -10.05 -53.30
CA ILE A 86 -11.85 -9.87 -54.70
C ILE A 86 -11.13 -11.14 -55.17
N GLY A 87 -11.54 -11.67 -56.30
CA GLY A 87 -10.94 -12.86 -56.89
C GLY A 87 -11.86 -14.10 -56.85
N ARG A 88 -11.32 -15.27 -57.20
CA ARG A 88 -12.07 -16.55 -57.23
C ARG A 88 -12.19 -17.13 -55.81
N ARG A 89 -13.41 -17.17 -55.27
CA ARG A 89 -13.71 -17.69 -53.93
C ARG A 89 -15.04 -18.47 -53.94
N ILE A 90 -15.21 -19.30 -52.90
CA ILE A 90 -16.52 -19.85 -52.59
C ILE A 90 -17.20 -18.85 -51.63
N ASP A 91 -18.41 -18.41 -52.00
CA ASP A 91 -19.24 -17.58 -51.13
C ASP A 91 -19.80 -18.45 -49.97
N PRO A 92 -19.58 -18.09 -48.70
CA PRO A 92 -19.97 -18.92 -47.57
C PRO A 92 -21.48 -19.05 -47.37
N PHE A 93 -22.31 -18.18 -47.99
CA PHE A 93 -23.75 -18.20 -47.85
C PHE A 93 -24.44 -18.88 -49.03
N THR A 94 -23.88 -18.79 -50.23
CA THR A 94 -24.45 -19.41 -51.44
C THR A 94 -23.75 -20.73 -51.82
N ASN A 95 -22.59 -20.99 -51.24
CA ASN A 95 -21.71 -22.13 -51.53
C ASN A 95 -21.30 -22.25 -53.01
N GLN A 96 -21.25 -21.11 -53.73
CA GLN A 96 -20.94 -21.04 -55.16
C GLN A 96 -19.59 -20.37 -55.40
N PHE A 97 -18.90 -20.75 -56.47
CA PHE A 97 -17.70 -20.07 -56.93
C PHE A 97 -18.03 -18.72 -57.55
N ALA A 98 -17.49 -17.67 -57.04
CA ALA A 98 -17.54 -16.31 -57.57
C ALA A 98 -16.16 -15.88 -58.08
N ASN A 99 -16.09 -15.29 -59.26
CA ASN A 99 -14.88 -14.69 -59.83
C ASN A 99 -15.05 -13.15 -59.95
N SER A 100 -15.61 -12.55 -58.94
CA SER A 100 -15.95 -11.14 -58.91
C SER A 100 -15.75 -10.58 -57.49
N THR A 101 -15.76 -9.24 -57.36
CA THR A 101 -15.80 -8.60 -56.06
C THR A 101 -17.14 -8.88 -55.37
N VAL A 102 -17.06 -9.62 -54.27
CA VAL A 102 -18.24 -9.96 -53.46
C VAL A 102 -18.20 -9.17 -52.18
N ARG A 103 -19.21 -8.37 -51.92
CA ARG A 103 -19.45 -7.71 -50.65
C ARG A 103 -20.12 -8.70 -49.70
N SER A 104 -19.53 -8.91 -48.53
CA SER A 104 -20.10 -9.76 -47.48
C SER A 104 -20.10 -9.03 -46.13
N ASN A 105 -21.15 -9.24 -45.36
CA ASN A 105 -21.25 -8.82 -43.98
C ASN A 105 -21.52 -10.05 -43.13
N ASN A 106 -20.89 -10.10 -41.94
CA ASN A 106 -21.12 -11.17 -41.00
C ASN A 106 -21.29 -10.58 -39.59
N PHE A 107 -22.36 -10.97 -38.93
CA PHE A 107 -22.70 -10.52 -37.56
C PHE A 107 -22.92 -11.75 -36.70
N TYR A 108 -22.25 -11.85 -35.58
CA TYR A 108 -22.51 -12.93 -34.64
C TYR A 108 -22.22 -12.53 -33.19
N LEU A 109 -23.01 -13.11 -32.31
CA LEU A 109 -22.79 -13.13 -30.88
C LEU A 109 -22.31 -14.52 -30.50
N SER A 110 -21.28 -14.58 -29.66
CA SER A 110 -20.78 -15.85 -29.13
C SER A 110 -20.62 -15.79 -27.63
N SER A 111 -20.90 -16.88 -26.97
CA SER A 111 -20.74 -17.07 -25.54
C SER A 111 -20.08 -18.40 -25.29
N GLN A 112 -19.17 -18.43 -24.32
CA GLN A 112 -18.48 -19.66 -23.91
C GLN A 112 -18.35 -19.72 -22.40
N VAL A 113 -18.53 -20.92 -21.84
CA VAL A 113 -18.29 -21.23 -20.43
C VAL A 113 -17.54 -22.54 -20.31
N THR A 114 -16.59 -22.59 -19.36
CA THR A 114 -15.92 -23.82 -18.99
C THR A 114 -16.75 -24.57 -17.96
N LEU A 115 -17.21 -25.78 -18.29
CA LEU A 115 -17.99 -26.62 -17.40
C LEU A 115 -17.12 -27.46 -16.47
N PHE A 116 -15.97 -27.90 -16.97
CA PHE A 116 -14.99 -28.67 -16.22
C PHE A 116 -13.58 -28.48 -16.81
N ASN A 117 -12.60 -28.24 -15.96
CA ASN A 117 -11.19 -28.08 -16.34
C ASN A 117 -10.23 -28.68 -15.30
N GLY A 118 -10.62 -29.82 -14.69
CA GLY A 118 -9.76 -30.46 -13.67
C GLY A 118 -9.63 -29.66 -12.39
N LEU A 119 -10.65 -28.91 -11.99
CA LEU A 119 -10.71 -28.06 -10.79
C LEU A 119 -9.67 -26.89 -10.80
N GLN A 120 -9.16 -26.52 -11.99
CA GLN A 120 -8.23 -25.39 -12.11
C GLN A 120 -8.87 -24.10 -11.64
N GLN A 121 -10.12 -23.83 -12.04
CA GLN A 121 -10.85 -22.63 -11.66
C GLN A 121 -11.01 -22.50 -10.15
N GLN A 122 -11.40 -23.57 -9.47
CA GLN A 122 -11.55 -23.60 -8.01
C GLN A 122 -10.21 -23.38 -7.30
N SER A 123 -9.14 -23.93 -7.87
CA SER A 123 -7.78 -23.75 -7.34
C SER A 123 -7.30 -22.31 -7.49
N GLN A 124 -7.61 -21.67 -8.63
CA GLN A 124 -7.29 -20.27 -8.89
C GLN A 124 -8.05 -19.31 -7.98
N ILE A 125 -9.34 -19.62 -7.71
CA ILE A 125 -10.13 -18.86 -6.73
C ILE A 125 -9.52 -18.96 -5.33
N LYS A 126 -9.14 -20.18 -4.89
CA LYS A 126 -8.48 -20.37 -3.59
C LYS A 126 -7.15 -19.62 -3.52
N GLN A 127 -6.34 -19.70 -4.57
CA GLN A 127 -5.10 -18.96 -4.68
C GLN A 127 -5.33 -17.45 -4.54
N GLY A 128 -6.25 -16.87 -5.31
CA GLY A 128 -6.57 -15.45 -5.26
C GLY A 128 -7.09 -15.00 -3.89
N ASN A 129 -7.84 -15.86 -3.17
CA ASN A 129 -8.25 -15.57 -1.79
C ASN A 129 -7.05 -15.49 -0.84
N TYR A 130 -6.11 -16.45 -0.91
CA TYR A 130 -4.92 -16.44 -0.05
C TYR A 130 -4.00 -15.27 -0.38
N ASP A 131 -3.83 -14.94 -1.67
CA ASP A 131 -3.00 -13.80 -2.11
C ASP A 131 -3.61 -12.47 -1.64
N PHE A 132 -4.93 -12.30 -1.69
CA PHE A 132 -5.62 -11.13 -1.16
C PHE A 132 -5.47 -11.02 0.37
N GLU A 133 -5.74 -12.08 1.13
CA GLU A 133 -5.58 -12.06 2.59
C GLU A 133 -4.13 -11.83 3.00
N SER A 134 -3.15 -12.41 2.28
CA SER A 134 -1.73 -12.14 2.47
C SER A 134 -1.39 -10.67 2.24
N SER A 135 -1.92 -10.04 1.18
CA SER A 135 -1.67 -8.63 0.87
C SER A 135 -2.23 -7.67 1.93
N LYS A 136 -3.34 -8.01 2.58
CA LYS A 136 -3.84 -7.24 3.74
C LYS A 136 -2.89 -7.30 4.92
N LEU A 137 -2.33 -8.47 5.19
CA LEU A 137 -1.33 -8.64 6.26
C LEU A 137 -0.01 -7.94 5.93
N ASP A 138 0.38 -7.87 4.66
CA ASP A 138 1.53 -7.08 4.22
C ASP A 138 1.31 -5.57 4.50
N VAL A 139 0.06 -5.05 4.37
CA VAL A 139 -0.29 -3.67 4.79
C VAL A 139 -0.17 -3.50 6.30
N GLU A 140 -0.65 -4.47 7.10
CA GLU A 140 -0.52 -4.40 8.57
C GLU A 140 0.96 -4.40 9.00
N LYS A 141 1.84 -5.12 8.29
CA LYS A 141 3.30 -5.05 8.53
C LYS A 141 3.86 -3.65 8.26
N ILE A 142 3.45 -3.00 7.16
CA ILE A 142 3.88 -1.62 6.85
C ILE A 142 3.41 -0.66 7.94
N LYS A 143 2.19 -0.82 8.46
CA LYS A 143 1.68 0.00 9.57
C LYS A 143 2.51 -0.20 10.84
N GLN A 144 2.91 -1.43 11.17
CA GLN A 144 3.75 -1.71 12.34
C GLN A 144 5.14 -1.04 12.20
N ASP A 145 5.75 -1.13 11.03
CA ASP A 145 7.05 -0.51 10.79
C ASP A 145 6.97 1.02 10.89
N LEU A 146 5.91 1.62 10.33
CA LEU A 146 5.68 3.06 10.44
C LEU A 146 5.46 3.47 11.90
N ALA A 147 4.66 2.73 12.65
CA ALA A 147 4.39 3.01 14.06
C ALA A 147 5.67 3.03 14.91
N LEU A 148 6.58 2.08 14.69
CA LEU A 148 7.91 2.08 15.32
C LEU A 148 8.76 3.30 14.94
N ASN A 149 8.75 3.66 13.66
CA ASN A 149 9.50 4.83 13.19
C ASN A 149 8.96 6.13 13.80
N VAL A 150 7.63 6.26 13.89
CA VAL A 150 6.95 7.39 14.54
C VAL A 150 7.30 7.42 16.03
N ALA A 151 7.28 6.28 16.73
CA ALA A 151 7.63 6.20 18.14
C ALA A 151 9.10 6.62 18.36
N ASN A 152 10.03 6.18 17.52
CA ASN A 152 11.42 6.60 17.57
C ASN A 152 11.60 8.11 17.35
N ALA A 153 10.92 8.66 16.33
CA ALA A 153 10.95 10.10 16.04
C ALA A 153 10.39 10.93 17.19
N TYR A 154 9.26 10.49 17.78
CA TYR A 154 8.64 11.14 18.92
C TYR A 154 9.58 11.18 20.15
N LEU A 155 10.18 10.04 20.50
CA LEU A 155 11.14 9.96 21.61
C LEU A 155 12.41 10.78 21.33
N SER A 156 12.83 10.88 20.06
CA SER A 156 13.95 11.73 19.65
C SER A 156 13.67 13.23 19.89
N ILE A 157 12.41 13.69 19.68
CA ILE A 157 12.02 15.07 20.03
C ILE A 157 12.13 15.28 21.53
N LEU A 158 11.57 14.39 22.35
CA LEU A 158 11.61 14.51 23.81
C LEU A 158 13.05 14.56 24.33
N MET A 159 13.94 13.73 23.77
CA MET A 159 15.38 13.75 24.07
C MET A 159 16.02 15.08 23.67
N ALA A 160 15.76 15.57 22.46
CA ALA A 160 16.33 16.84 21.99
C ALA A 160 15.88 18.03 22.81
N GLU A 161 14.58 18.08 23.20
CA GLU A 161 14.05 19.13 24.07
C GLU A 161 14.67 19.10 25.48
N GLU A 162 14.93 17.90 26.02
CA GLU A 162 15.60 17.79 27.33
C GLU A 162 17.05 18.27 27.24
N VAL A 163 17.79 17.91 26.19
CA VAL A 163 19.17 18.40 25.95
C VAL A 163 19.17 19.93 25.74
N TYR A 164 18.22 20.48 25.00
CA TYR A 164 18.10 21.92 24.82
C TYR A 164 17.79 22.66 26.14
N SER A 165 16.87 22.12 26.93
CA SER A 165 16.59 22.67 28.28
C SER A 165 17.81 22.69 29.16
N ASN A 166 18.62 21.62 29.17
CA ASN A 166 19.86 21.54 29.94
C ASN A 166 20.90 22.53 29.43
N ALA A 167 21.09 22.67 28.11
CA ALA A 167 21.99 23.66 27.54
C ALA A 167 21.60 25.11 27.95
N LYS A 168 20.31 25.45 27.92
CA LYS A 168 19.83 26.77 28.43
C LYS A 168 20.16 27.00 29.90
N LYS A 169 19.89 26.04 30.76
CA LYS A 169 20.25 26.15 32.20
C LYS A 169 21.73 26.37 32.40
N GLN A 170 22.58 25.65 31.64
CA GLN A 170 24.03 25.83 31.73
C GLN A 170 24.49 27.23 31.29
N LYS A 171 23.89 27.77 30.20
CA LYS A 171 24.13 29.16 29.77
C LYS A 171 23.72 30.17 30.85
N GLU A 172 22.54 30.02 31.45
CA GLU A 172 22.03 30.90 32.51
C GLU A 172 23.03 30.95 33.70
N ILE A 173 23.48 29.79 34.20
CA ILE A 173 24.47 29.69 35.26
C ILE A 173 25.78 30.40 34.86
N THR A 174 26.25 30.21 33.62
CA THR A 174 27.47 30.87 33.13
C THR A 174 27.29 32.39 33.03
N GLN A 175 26.14 32.85 32.62
CA GLN A 175 25.80 34.27 32.54
C GLN A 175 25.76 34.92 33.95
N GLU A 176 25.21 34.26 34.96
CA GLU A 176 25.22 34.75 36.33
C GLU A 176 26.68 34.86 36.86
N GLN A 177 27.51 33.87 36.56
CA GLN A 177 28.92 33.91 36.89
C GLN A 177 29.65 35.03 36.20
N LYS A 178 29.44 35.26 34.90
CA LYS A 178 30.00 36.38 34.17
C LYS A 178 29.68 37.70 34.90
N ASN A 179 28.40 37.91 35.26
CA ASN A 179 27.94 39.10 35.94
C ASN A 179 28.68 39.32 37.29
N ARG A 180 28.96 38.22 38.00
CA ARG A 180 29.76 38.29 39.27
C ARG A 180 31.22 38.60 38.99
N ILE A 181 31.85 37.96 37.99
CA ILE A 181 33.26 38.17 37.63
C ILE A 181 33.48 39.60 37.14
N VAL A 182 32.55 40.18 36.34
CA VAL A 182 32.60 41.59 35.93
C VAL A 182 32.70 42.51 37.15
N LYS A 183 31.76 42.38 38.12
CA LYS A 183 31.79 43.21 39.37
C LYS A 183 33.06 43.07 40.16
N LEU A 184 33.61 41.85 40.27
CA LEU A 184 34.89 41.61 41.02
C LEU A 184 36.11 42.17 40.28
N THR A 185 36.09 42.12 38.95
CA THR A 185 37.18 42.68 38.12
C THR A 185 37.15 44.20 38.13
N GLU A 186 35.96 44.82 38.08
CA GLU A 186 35.77 46.28 38.21
C GLU A 186 36.20 46.78 39.58
N ALA A 187 35.96 46.00 40.65
CA ALA A 187 36.42 46.27 41.97
C ALA A 187 37.93 46.02 42.21
N GLY A 188 38.67 45.54 41.19
CA GLY A 188 40.07 45.19 41.28
C GLY A 188 40.38 43.91 42.04
N ALA A 189 39.37 43.10 42.42
CA ALA A 189 39.52 41.87 43.17
C ALA A 189 39.89 40.66 42.31
N LEU A 190 39.71 40.73 40.97
CA LEU A 190 40.09 39.68 40.02
C LEU A 190 40.89 40.25 38.84
N ALA A 191 41.77 39.42 38.27
CA ALA A 191 42.50 39.75 37.07
C ALA A 191 41.57 39.77 35.83
N LYS A 192 41.84 40.64 34.85
CA LYS A 192 41.08 40.74 33.58
C LYS A 192 41.07 39.42 32.78
N GLY A 193 42.08 38.54 32.97
CA GLY A 193 42.10 37.21 32.36
C GLY A 193 40.88 36.38 32.69
N ASN A 194 40.41 36.41 33.96
CA ASN A 194 39.20 35.68 34.37
C ASN A 194 37.93 36.14 33.66
N LEU A 195 37.87 37.42 33.24
CA LEU A 195 36.76 37.94 32.45
C LEU A 195 36.75 37.35 31.02
N TYR A 196 37.91 37.30 30.38
CA TYR A 196 38.03 36.69 29.05
C TYR A 196 37.77 35.18 29.07
N ASP A 197 38.18 34.48 30.14
CA ASP A 197 37.90 33.04 30.30
C ASP A 197 36.38 32.77 30.38
N ILE A 198 35.67 33.54 31.20
CA ILE A 198 34.20 33.37 31.34
C ILE A 198 33.43 33.83 30.08
N GLU A 199 33.92 34.83 29.36
CA GLU A 199 33.37 35.24 28.07
C GLU A 199 33.52 34.17 26.99
N SER A 200 34.71 33.53 26.94
CA SER A 200 34.94 32.37 26.05
C SER A 200 34.02 31.20 26.40
N GLN A 201 33.88 30.89 27.70
CA GLN A 201 32.93 29.85 28.17
C GLN A 201 31.48 30.16 27.79
N LEU A 202 31.04 31.40 27.98
CA LEU A 202 29.67 31.83 27.62
C LEU A 202 29.44 31.70 26.12
N ALA A 203 30.37 32.08 25.27
CA ALA A 203 30.30 31.90 23.83
C ALA A 203 30.21 30.41 23.45
N SER A 204 30.89 29.52 24.15
CA SER A 204 30.81 28.08 23.97
C SER A 204 29.44 27.53 24.38
N GLU A 205 28.84 28.04 25.46
CA GLU A 205 27.48 27.66 25.88
C GLU A 205 26.42 28.20 24.90
N ASP A 206 26.60 29.40 24.33
CA ASP A 206 25.74 29.93 23.27
C ASP A 206 25.76 29.03 22.04
N PHE A 207 26.91 28.57 21.62
CA PHE A 207 27.03 27.60 20.54
C PHE A 207 26.28 26.31 20.84
N ASN A 208 26.40 25.77 22.07
CA ASN A 208 25.71 24.56 22.49
C ASN A 208 24.18 24.75 22.49
N VAL A 209 23.68 25.90 22.96
CA VAL A 209 22.25 26.21 22.92
C VAL A 209 21.72 26.25 21.48
N VAL A 210 22.39 26.97 20.57
CA VAL A 210 21.99 27.05 19.16
C VAL A 210 22.04 25.67 18.49
N SER A 211 23.06 24.88 18.78
CA SER A 211 23.20 23.51 18.28
C SER A 211 22.05 22.61 18.75
N ALA A 212 21.70 22.67 20.04
CA ALA A 212 20.62 21.90 20.62
C ALA A 212 19.24 22.35 20.10
N GLU A 213 19.03 23.66 19.92
CA GLU A 213 17.82 24.20 19.31
C GLU A 213 17.62 23.70 17.87
N ASN A 214 18.69 23.70 17.09
CA ASN A 214 18.64 23.15 15.72
C ASN A 214 18.30 21.65 15.73
N GLN A 215 18.81 20.87 16.69
CA GLN A 215 18.44 19.46 16.82
C GLN A 215 16.96 19.26 17.16
N VAL A 216 16.37 20.11 18.00
CA VAL A 216 14.92 20.09 18.27
C VAL A 216 14.14 20.34 16.96
N ASN A 217 14.52 21.40 16.23
CA ASN A 217 13.84 21.75 14.97
C ASN A 217 13.92 20.62 13.93
N LEU A 218 15.09 19.98 13.81
CA LEU A 218 15.29 18.84 12.90
C LEU A 218 14.48 17.61 13.34
N ALA A 219 14.38 17.34 14.64
CA ALA A 219 13.58 16.23 15.16
C ALA A 219 12.08 16.43 14.88
N TYR A 220 11.57 17.65 15.10
CA TYR A 220 10.20 18.01 14.74
C TYR A 220 9.95 17.90 13.23
N LEU A 221 10.88 18.40 12.40
CA LEU A 221 10.79 18.29 10.96
C LEU A 221 10.71 16.82 10.50
N PHE A 222 11.55 15.96 11.06
CA PHE A 222 11.59 14.54 10.73
C PHE A 222 10.27 13.85 11.09
N LEU A 223 9.71 14.11 12.28
CA LEU A 223 8.40 13.55 12.67
C LEU A 223 7.29 14.04 11.72
N LYS A 224 7.23 15.34 11.42
CA LYS A 224 6.25 15.90 10.48
C LYS A 224 6.33 15.24 9.09
N GLN A 225 7.56 15.05 8.57
CA GLN A 225 7.78 14.38 7.28
C GLN A 225 7.33 12.92 7.32
N LEU A 226 7.63 12.19 8.40
CA LEU A 226 7.24 10.79 8.57
C LEU A 226 5.72 10.61 8.64
N MET A 227 5.03 11.57 9.26
CA MET A 227 3.58 11.63 9.36
C MET A 227 2.93 12.15 8.07
N ASN A 228 3.69 12.70 7.12
CA ASN A 228 3.19 13.46 5.97
C ASN A 228 2.29 14.64 6.41
N TYR A 229 2.71 15.34 7.49
CA TYR A 229 2.00 16.48 8.05
C TYR A 229 2.34 17.75 7.27
N THR A 230 1.37 18.29 6.54
CA THR A 230 1.54 19.45 5.64
C THR A 230 0.95 20.75 6.18
N ASP A 231 0.27 20.70 7.34
CA ASP A 231 -0.31 21.89 7.93
C ASP A 231 0.81 22.81 8.50
N ASN A 232 0.63 24.13 8.30
CA ASN A 232 1.51 25.16 8.84
C ASN A 232 1.18 25.54 10.30
N ALA A 233 0.18 24.86 10.90
CA ALA A 233 -0.16 25.09 12.30
C ALA A 233 1.01 24.73 13.24
N GLU A 234 1.10 25.40 14.37
CA GLU A 234 2.08 25.12 15.39
C GLU A 234 1.88 23.67 15.90
N PHE A 235 2.88 22.85 15.70
CA PHE A 235 2.87 21.43 16.07
C PHE A 235 3.76 21.21 17.27
N THR A 236 3.16 20.79 18.39
CA THR A 236 3.85 20.44 19.63
C THR A 236 3.46 19.04 20.07
N ILE A 237 4.36 18.37 20.78
CA ILE A 237 4.10 17.04 21.31
C ILE A 237 3.87 17.09 22.83
N GLU A 238 3.14 16.10 23.33
CA GLU A 238 2.88 15.92 24.76
C GLU A 238 4.13 15.33 25.43
N LYS A 239 4.44 15.81 26.65
CA LYS A 239 5.50 15.23 27.52
C LYS A 239 4.84 14.34 28.55
N PRO A 240 4.82 13.00 28.34
CA PRO A 240 4.19 12.11 29.32
C PRO A 240 4.95 12.16 30.65
N GLU A 241 4.22 12.25 31.74
CA GLU A 241 4.81 12.29 33.11
C GLU A 241 5.53 10.97 33.47
N ASN A 242 4.97 9.84 33.03
CA ASN A 242 5.51 8.51 33.28
C ASN A 242 5.96 7.84 31.95
N LEU A 243 7.15 8.21 31.49
CA LEU A 243 7.75 7.67 30.26
C LEU A 243 8.31 6.26 30.43
N ILE A 244 8.70 5.89 31.64
CA ILE A 244 9.34 4.59 31.89
C ILE A 244 8.22 3.58 32.14
N PRO A 245 7.92 2.67 31.18
CA PRO A 245 7.00 1.56 31.41
C PRO A 245 7.52 0.70 32.57
N ALA A 246 6.62 0.06 33.30
CA ALA A 246 7.03 -0.99 34.20
C ALA A 246 7.79 -2.04 33.36
N ASP A 247 9.01 -2.41 33.79
CA ASP A 247 9.90 -3.34 33.06
C ASP A 247 9.42 -4.81 33.05
N ASN A 248 8.12 -5.01 33.18
CA ASN A 248 7.47 -6.33 33.21
C ASN A 248 7.82 -7.18 32.00
N ILE A 249 8.07 -6.58 30.82
CA ILE A 249 8.40 -7.32 29.61
C ILE A 249 9.78 -7.99 29.70
N LEU A 250 10.72 -7.40 30.44
CA LEU A 250 12.05 -8.00 30.68
C LEU A 250 12.03 -9.18 31.65
N GLN A 251 10.91 -9.42 32.34
CA GLN A 251 10.70 -10.64 33.15
C GLN A 251 10.30 -11.84 32.27
N SER A 252 9.80 -11.61 31.07
CA SER A 252 9.53 -12.65 30.07
C SER A 252 10.85 -13.11 29.43
N SER A 253 10.96 -14.40 29.11
CA SER A 253 12.11 -14.87 28.33
C SER A 253 11.96 -14.49 26.85
N PRO A 254 13.07 -14.32 26.10
CA PRO A 254 13.02 -14.08 24.65
C PRO A 254 12.17 -15.11 23.89
N GLY A 255 12.28 -16.40 24.28
CA GLY A 255 11.46 -17.48 23.71
C GLY A 255 9.97 -17.32 24.00
N GLY A 256 9.59 -16.81 25.17
CA GLY A 256 8.19 -16.50 25.50
C GLY A 256 7.62 -15.38 24.64
N ILE A 257 8.39 -14.33 24.42
CA ILE A 257 8.04 -13.22 23.51
C ILE A 257 7.91 -13.75 22.07
N PHE A 258 8.85 -14.57 21.62
CA PHE A 258 8.81 -15.18 20.29
C PHE A 258 7.56 -16.05 20.06
N LEU A 259 7.19 -16.91 21.02
CA LEU A 259 5.97 -17.72 20.91
C LEU A 259 4.69 -16.86 20.82
N SER A 260 4.65 -15.73 21.52
CA SER A 260 3.56 -14.76 21.41
C SER A 260 3.57 -14.06 20.05
N ALA A 261 4.75 -13.61 19.60
CA ALA A 261 4.95 -12.95 18.33
C ALA A 261 4.54 -13.81 17.13
N LEU A 262 4.83 -15.11 17.14
CA LEU A 262 4.43 -16.05 16.08
C LEU A 262 2.92 -16.05 15.82
N LYS A 263 2.11 -15.80 16.86
CA LYS A 263 0.64 -15.83 16.75
C LYS A 263 0.06 -14.52 16.21
N ILE A 264 0.76 -13.41 16.40
CA ILE A 264 0.20 -12.07 16.09
C ILE A 264 0.88 -11.37 14.93
N GLN A 265 2.17 -11.66 14.68
CA GLN A 265 2.96 -10.92 13.68
C GLN A 265 2.39 -11.09 12.25
N PRO A 266 2.01 -10.00 11.58
CA PRO A 266 1.40 -10.04 10.25
C PRO A 266 2.32 -10.68 9.20
N ASP A 267 3.63 -10.45 9.30
CA ASP A 267 4.63 -10.98 8.36
C ASP A 267 4.67 -12.52 8.35
N ILE A 268 4.57 -13.15 9.52
CA ILE A 268 4.51 -14.61 9.65
C ILE A 268 3.20 -15.15 9.07
N LYS A 269 2.07 -14.56 9.45
CA LYS A 269 0.75 -14.95 8.93
C LYS A 269 0.66 -14.78 7.40
N SER A 270 1.20 -13.68 6.87
CA SER A 270 1.29 -13.46 5.42
C SER A 270 2.07 -14.56 4.73
N SER A 271 3.23 -14.94 5.26
CA SER A 271 4.06 -16.00 4.69
C SER A 271 3.40 -17.40 4.76
N GLU A 272 2.63 -17.68 5.80
CA GLU A 272 1.84 -18.91 5.91
C GLU A 272 0.72 -18.96 4.86
N LEU A 273 0.04 -17.86 4.59
CA LEU A 273 -0.93 -17.76 3.49
C LEU A 273 -0.28 -17.93 2.12
N LYS A 274 0.95 -17.43 1.92
CA LYS A 274 1.72 -17.64 0.66
C LYS A 274 2.06 -19.12 0.43
N ILE A 275 2.26 -19.91 1.47
CA ILE A 275 2.38 -21.39 1.34
C ILE A 275 1.05 -21.99 0.87
N LEU A 276 -0.10 -21.56 1.41
CA LEU A 276 -1.41 -22.04 0.97
C LEU A 276 -1.73 -21.64 -0.47
N SER A 277 -1.32 -20.42 -0.88
CA SER A 277 -1.39 -19.97 -2.25
C SER A 277 -0.58 -20.87 -3.19
N ALA A 278 0.68 -21.17 -2.84
CA ALA A 278 1.53 -22.08 -3.62
C ALA A 278 0.97 -23.52 -3.71
N LYS A 279 0.33 -24.01 -2.64
CA LYS A 279 -0.38 -25.31 -2.66
C LYS A 279 -1.58 -25.28 -3.60
N SER A 280 -2.30 -24.15 -3.65
CA SER A 280 -3.41 -23.95 -4.61
C SER A 280 -2.90 -23.92 -6.04
N GLN A 281 -1.75 -23.29 -6.27
CA GLN A 281 -1.07 -23.28 -7.58
C GLN A 281 -0.65 -24.71 -8.01
N LEU A 282 -0.22 -25.56 -7.07
CA LEU A 282 0.05 -26.98 -7.37
C LEU A 282 -1.23 -27.73 -7.77
N ALA A 283 -2.36 -27.46 -7.08
CA ALA A 283 -3.65 -28.05 -7.44
C ALA A 283 -4.10 -27.59 -8.84
N PHE A 284 -3.92 -26.30 -9.17
CA PHE A 284 -4.11 -25.78 -10.52
C PHE A 284 -3.26 -26.50 -11.56
N ALA A 285 -1.95 -26.64 -11.32
CA ALA A 285 -1.03 -27.31 -12.22
C ALA A 285 -1.37 -28.79 -12.43
N ARG A 286 -1.89 -29.47 -11.44
CA ARG A 286 -2.40 -30.86 -11.58
C ARG A 286 -3.63 -30.92 -12.48
N GLY A 287 -4.52 -29.93 -12.41
CA GLY A 287 -5.71 -29.83 -13.25
C GLY A 287 -5.40 -29.73 -14.73
N THR A 288 -4.22 -29.23 -15.12
CA THR A 288 -3.82 -29.15 -16.56
C THR A 288 -3.65 -30.51 -17.25
N SER A 289 -3.57 -31.60 -16.49
CA SER A 289 -3.54 -32.97 -16.99
C SER A 289 -4.93 -33.59 -17.14
N SER A 290 -5.97 -32.93 -16.68
CA SER A 290 -7.36 -33.39 -16.71
C SER A 290 -8.06 -33.01 -18.01
N PRO A 291 -9.13 -33.71 -18.42
CA PRO A 291 -9.98 -33.27 -19.49
C PRO A 291 -10.54 -31.86 -19.26
N ASN A 292 -10.75 -31.12 -20.33
CA ASN A 292 -11.42 -29.83 -20.34
C ASN A 292 -12.73 -29.93 -21.12
N LEU A 293 -13.84 -29.64 -20.48
CA LEU A 293 -15.18 -29.59 -21.08
C LEU A 293 -15.65 -28.14 -21.10
N SER A 294 -15.92 -27.60 -22.30
CA SER A 294 -16.52 -26.29 -22.47
C SER A 294 -17.82 -26.37 -23.24
N LEU A 295 -18.71 -25.45 -22.93
CA LEU A 295 -19.94 -25.19 -23.67
C LEU A 295 -19.82 -23.84 -24.35
N SER A 296 -20.03 -23.82 -25.67
CA SER A 296 -20.12 -22.60 -26.46
C SER A 296 -21.46 -22.52 -27.18
N GLY A 297 -21.96 -21.31 -27.27
CA GLY A 297 -23.17 -21.00 -28.07
C GLY A 297 -22.90 -19.79 -28.94
N SER A 298 -23.46 -19.81 -30.14
CA SER A 298 -23.43 -18.64 -31.01
C SER A 298 -24.75 -18.47 -31.77
N ILE A 299 -25.08 -17.22 -32.01
CA ILE A 299 -26.13 -16.80 -32.92
C ILE A 299 -25.51 -15.85 -33.92
N GLY A 300 -25.72 -16.11 -35.21
CA GLY A 300 -25.14 -15.30 -36.27
C GLY A 300 -26.09 -15.13 -37.47
N THR A 301 -25.81 -14.12 -38.25
CA THR A 301 -26.43 -13.88 -39.54
C THR A 301 -25.48 -13.16 -40.47
N GLY A 302 -25.77 -13.14 -41.75
CA GLY A 302 -24.90 -12.47 -42.71
C GLY A 302 -25.58 -12.08 -44.00
N TYR A 303 -24.85 -11.30 -44.78
CA TYR A 303 -25.25 -10.82 -46.09
C TYR A 303 -24.18 -11.15 -47.12
N SER A 304 -24.60 -11.63 -48.29
CA SER A 304 -23.76 -11.78 -49.46
C SER A 304 -24.35 -11.03 -50.67
N GLY A 305 -23.51 -10.29 -51.37
CA GLY A 305 -23.89 -9.65 -52.64
C GLY A 305 -24.16 -10.64 -53.78
N LEU A 306 -23.78 -11.92 -53.61
CA LEU A 306 -24.08 -12.99 -54.59
C LEU A 306 -25.45 -13.66 -54.37
N SER A 307 -26.04 -13.52 -53.19
CA SER A 307 -27.38 -14.08 -52.93
C SER A 307 -28.42 -13.42 -53.85
N LYS A 308 -29.07 -14.22 -54.64
CA LYS A 308 -30.07 -13.79 -55.65
C LYS A 308 -31.45 -14.33 -55.29
N GLU A 309 -32.46 -13.54 -55.51
CA GLU A 309 -33.86 -13.98 -55.47
C GLU A 309 -34.48 -13.81 -56.85
N ILE A 310 -35.41 -14.69 -57.19
CA ILE A 310 -36.14 -14.67 -58.43
C ILE A 310 -37.18 -13.56 -58.35
N ILE A 311 -37.29 -12.76 -59.43
CA ILE A 311 -38.30 -11.70 -59.59
C ILE A 311 -39.24 -12.10 -60.68
N GLY A 312 -40.57 -12.08 -60.44
CA GLY A 312 -41.55 -12.43 -61.39
C GLY A 312 -41.68 -13.94 -61.72
N SER A 313 -42.43 -14.27 -62.76
CA SER A 313 -42.55 -15.65 -63.23
C SER A 313 -41.52 -15.94 -64.33
N PRO A 314 -41.00 -17.19 -64.41
CA PRO A 314 -40.11 -17.57 -65.50
C PRO A 314 -40.79 -17.30 -66.88
N THR A 315 -40.02 -16.60 -67.75
CA THR A 315 -40.50 -16.31 -69.10
C THR A 315 -40.07 -17.47 -70.05
N TYR A 316 -41.01 -18.06 -70.70
CA TYR A 316 -40.74 -19.12 -71.65
C TYR A 316 -40.13 -18.52 -72.95
N ASN A 317 -38.91 -19.00 -73.29
CA ASN A 317 -38.14 -18.51 -74.46
C ASN A 317 -38.25 -19.46 -75.67
N GLY A 318 -38.97 -20.53 -75.56
CA GLY A 318 -39.09 -21.53 -76.64
C GLY A 318 -38.44 -22.88 -76.25
N LEU A 319 -38.17 -23.68 -77.26
CA LEU A 319 -37.49 -24.98 -77.13
C LEU A 319 -36.04 -24.87 -77.57
N THR A 320 -35.08 -25.31 -76.68
CA THR A 320 -33.66 -25.42 -77.03
C THR A 320 -33.23 -26.87 -77.16
N PRO A 321 -32.36 -27.19 -78.14
CA PRO A 321 -31.84 -28.55 -78.32
C PRO A 321 -30.99 -28.93 -77.07
N SER A 322 -31.31 -30.04 -76.42
CA SER A 322 -30.58 -30.52 -75.20
C SER A 322 -29.81 -31.84 -75.40
N GLY A 323 -30.00 -32.48 -76.55
CA GLY A 323 -29.32 -33.72 -76.88
C GLY A 323 -29.89 -34.35 -78.15
N VAL A 324 -29.41 -35.56 -78.49
CA VAL A 324 -29.97 -36.40 -79.63
C VAL A 324 -30.29 -37.78 -79.07
N THR A 325 -31.37 -38.38 -79.59
CA THR A 325 -31.73 -39.77 -79.30
C THR A 325 -30.75 -40.74 -79.96
N ALA A 326 -30.78 -42.01 -79.60
CA ALA A 326 -29.96 -43.07 -80.26
C ALA A 326 -30.35 -43.24 -81.76
N SER A 327 -31.55 -42.77 -82.21
CA SER A 327 -32.00 -42.69 -83.54
C SER A 327 -31.59 -41.45 -84.33
N GLY A 328 -30.86 -40.50 -83.68
CA GLY A 328 -30.41 -39.25 -84.30
C GLY A 328 -31.38 -38.09 -84.22
N GLU A 329 -32.53 -38.24 -83.54
CA GLU A 329 -33.52 -37.18 -83.41
C GLU A 329 -33.10 -36.20 -82.32
N THR A 330 -33.24 -34.89 -82.55
CA THR A 330 -32.95 -33.84 -81.61
C THR A 330 -33.98 -33.78 -80.49
N VAL A 331 -33.53 -33.91 -79.26
CA VAL A 331 -34.39 -33.70 -78.07
C VAL A 331 -34.36 -32.24 -77.72
N TYR A 332 -35.50 -31.66 -77.49
CA TYR A 332 -35.72 -30.28 -77.10
C TYR A 332 -36.21 -30.20 -75.65
N THR A 333 -35.62 -29.27 -74.90
CA THR A 333 -36.15 -28.91 -73.55
C THR A 333 -36.69 -27.50 -73.58
N PRO A 334 -37.75 -27.20 -72.78
CA PRO A 334 -38.20 -25.84 -72.60
C PRO A 334 -37.11 -24.96 -71.98
N ASP A 335 -36.88 -23.81 -72.64
CA ASP A 335 -35.96 -22.80 -72.13
C ASP A 335 -36.76 -21.72 -71.42
N PHE A 336 -36.28 -21.36 -70.18
CA PHE A 336 -36.89 -20.32 -69.38
C PHE A 336 -35.85 -19.31 -68.96
N SER A 337 -36.05 -18.04 -69.22
CA SER A 337 -35.30 -16.99 -68.62
C SER A 337 -35.85 -16.62 -67.23
N ILE A 338 -35.00 -16.54 -66.27
CA ILE A 338 -35.39 -16.20 -64.91
C ILE A 338 -34.72 -14.87 -64.56
N GLU A 339 -35.49 -13.83 -64.29
CA GLU A 339 -34.97 -12.58 -63.84
C GLU A 339 -34.63 -12.68 -62.34
N THR A 340 -33.43 -12.25 -61.99
CA THR A 340 -32.95 -12.30 -60.59
C THR A 340 -32.43 -10.95 -60.14
N ARG A 341 -32.63 -10.61 -58.87
CA ARG A 341 -32.00 -9.48 -58.22
C ARG A 341 -31.23 -9.93 -57.00
N THR A 342 -30.29 -9.09 -56.52
CA THR A 342 -29.62 -9.35 -55.25
C THR A 342 -30.65 -9.28 -54.11
N THR A 343 -30.74 -10.34 -53.31
CA THR A 343 -31.68 -10.41 -52.19
C THR A 343 -31.43 -9.23 -51.22
N PRO A 344 -32.46 -8.46 -50.87
CA PRO A 344 -32.31 -7.30 -49.98
C PRO A 344 -31.65 -7.65 -48.65
N PHE A 345 -30.84 -6.71 -48.12
CA PHE A 345 -30.09 -6.89 -46.87
C PHE A 345 -31.00 -7.36 -45.72
N GLY A 346 -32.15 -6.70 -45.49
CA GLY A 346 -33.06 -7.04 -44.37
C GLY A 346 -33.62 -8.47 -44.49
N LYS A 347 -33.91 -8.94 -45.74
CA LYS A 347 -34.35 -10.32 -45.96
C LYS A 347 -33.23 -11.32 -45.68
N GLN A 348 -32.01 -11.10 -46.20
CA GLN A 348 -30.89 -11.96 -45.90
C GLN A 348 -30.55 -11.97 -44.42
N PHE A 349 -30.66 -10.81 -43.75
CA PHE A 349 -30.42 -10.70 -42.32
C PHE A 349 -31.37 -11.58 -41.48
N SER A 350 -32.63 -11.69 -41.86
CA SER A 350 -33.60 -12.56 -41.20
C SER A 350 -33.46 -14.03 -41.59
N ASP A 351 -33.26 -14.29 -42.91
CA ASP A 351 -33.26 -15.65 -43.45
C ASP A 351 -31.99 -16.43 -43.10
N ASN A 352 -30.84 -15.74 -42.94
CA ASN A 352 -29.55 -16.33 -42.65
C ASN A 352 -29.27 -16.52 -41.16
N ILE A 353 -30.26 -16.30 -40.28
CA ILE A 353 -30.06 -16.52 -38.83
C ILE A 353 -29.74 -17.99 -38.60
N ASN A 354 -28.54 -18.21 -38.04
CA ASN A 354 -28.07 -19.51 -37.61
C ASN A 354 -27.79 -19.51 -36.11
N LYS A 355 -28.02 -20.65 -35.48
CA LYS A 355 -27.77 -20.86 -34.05
C LYS A 355 -26.95 -22.13 -33.90
N ASN A 356 -25.89 -22.04 -33.09
CA ASN A 356 -25.03 -23.18 -32.81
C ASN A 356 -24.84 -23.34 -31.31
N ILE A 357 -24.90 -24.57 -30.83
CA ILE A 357 -24.52 -24.97 -29.45
C ILE A 357 -23.57 -26.12 -29.59
N THR A 358 -22.39 -25.97 -28.98
CA THR A 358 -21.27 -26.95 -29.09
C THR A 358 -20.74 -27.30 -27.73
N PHE A 359 -20.68 -28.59 -27.43
CA PHE A 359 -19.90 -29.12 -26.31
C PHE A 359 -18.53 -29.55 -26.87
N ASN A 360 -17.49 -28.96 -26.31
CA ASN A 360 -16.11 -29.29 -26.70
C ASN A 360 -15.41 -29.98 -25.54
N LEU A 361 -15.06 -31.26 -25.73
CA LEU A 361 -14.27 -32.04 -24.78
C LEU A 361 -12.85 -32.21 -25.32
N GLN A 362 -11.89 -31.63 -24.64
CA GLN A 362 -10.47 -31.78 -24.93
C GLN A 362 -9.80 -32.66 -23.89
N ILE A 363 -9.19 -33.76 -24.29
CA ILE A 363 -8.47 -34.70 -23.41
C ILE A 363 -6.99 -34.62 -23.78
N PRO A 364 -6.12 -34.07 -22.90
CA PRO A 364 -4.68 -34.01 -23.15
C PRO A 364 -4.05 -35.40 -23.00
N ILE A 365 -3.73 -36.07 -24.09
CA ILE A 365 -3.05 -37.38 -24.09
C ILE A 365 -1.55 -37.21 -23.98
N PHE A 366 -0.99 -36.33 -24.78
CA PHE A 366 0.44 -35.98 -24.74
C PHE A 366 0.62 -34.49 -25.05
N ASN A 367 1.19 -33.75 -24.11
CA ASN A 367 1.37 -32.29 -24.17
C ASN A 367 2.86 -31.90 -24.01
N GLN A 368 3.78 -32.66 -24.60
CA GLN A 368 5.20 -32.36 -24.56
C GLN A 368 5.78 -32.18 -23.16
N ARG A 369 5.24 -32.92 -22.17
CA ARG A 369 5.55 -32.84 -20.73
C ARG A 369 5.21 -31.50 -20.04
N GLN A 370 4.47 -30.59 -20.70
CA GLN A 370 4.13 -29.27 -20.13
C GLN A 370 3.46 -29.41 -18.75
N SER A 371 2.43 -30.25 -18.61
CA SER A 371 1.76 -30.49 -17.34
C SER A 371 2.71 -31.06 -16.27
N ARG A 372 3.55 -32.02 -16.61
CA ARG A 372 4.52 -32.62 -15.67
C ARG A 372 5.55 -31.60 -15.19
N THR A 373 6.07 -30.80 -16.11
CA THR A 373 7.01 -29.72 -15.78
C THR A 373 6.33 -28.64 -14.93
N GLY A 374 5.08 -28.25 -15.25
CA GLY A 374 4.28 -27.32 -14.44
C GLY A 374 4.07 -27.81 -13.02
N ILE A 375 3.71 -29.09 -12.85
CA ILE A 375 3.56 -29.72 -11.51
C ILE A 375 4.89 -29.69 -10.73
N ASN A 376 6.01 -30.02 -11.37
CA ASN A 376 7.32 -30.00 -10.71
C ASN A 376 7.74 -28.58 -10.31
N ARG A 377 7.51 -27.58 -11.16
CA ARG A 377 7.74 -26.16 -10.84
C ARG A 377 6.88 -25.72 -9.66
N ALA A 378 5.60 -26.11 -9.63
CA ALA A 378 4.70 -25.77 -8.52
C ALA A 378 5.14 -26.43 -7.19
N LYS A 379 5.69 -27.68 -7.22
CA LYS A 379 6.28 -28.30 -6.02
C LYS A 379 7.50 -27.51 -5.52
N ILE A 380 8.39 -27.08 -6.43
CA ILE A 380 9.54 -26.24 -6.06
C ILE A 380 9.06 -24.90 -5.48
N ALA A 381 7.99 -24.30 -6.02
CA ALA A 381 7.42 -23.07 -5.50
C ALA A 381 6.88 -23.26 -4.06
N ILE A 382 6.28 -24.40 -3.72
CA ILE A 382 5.88 -24.72 -2.33
C ILE A 382 7.12 -24.78 -1.44
N SER A 383 8.15 -25.54 -1.83
CA SER A 383 9.38 -25.64 -1.04
C SER A 383 10.03 -24.26 -0.81
N ASN A 384 10.05 -23.40 -1.84
CA ASN A 384 10.55 -22.03 -1.72
C ASN A 384 9.70 -21.19 -0.75
N ALA A 385 8.37 -21.32 -0.78
CA ALA A 385 7.49 -20.62 0.14
C ALA A 385 7.68 -21.10 1.58
N GLU A 386 7.86 -22.42 1.80
CA GLU A 386 8.14 -23.02 3.11
C GLU A 386 9.50 -22.56 3.67
N LEU A 387 10.54 -22.53 2.83
CA LEU A 387 11.86 -21.98 3.21
C LEU A 387 11.79 -20.49 3.52
N THR A 388 11.06 -19.72 2.73
CA THR A 388 10.85 -18.28 2.99
C THR A 388 10.17 -18.06 4.34
N ASN A 389 9.15 -18.85 4.67
CA ASN A 389 8.48 -18.80 5.98
C ASN A 389 9.44 -19.18 7.12
N ALA A 390 10.26 -20.23 6.93
CA ALA A 390 11.27 -20.61 7.92
C ALA A 390 12.30 -19.51 8.16
N ILE A 391 12.81 -18.88 7.08
CA ILE A 391 13.74 -17.74 7.17
C ILE A 391 13.09 -16.57 7.91
N ARG A 392 11.82 -16.24 7.65
CA ARG A 392 11.11 -15.17 8.36
C ARG A 392 10.94 -15.46 9.85
N LYS A 393 10.59 -16.71 10.21
CA LYS A 393 10.50 -17.15 11.62
C LYS A 393 11.86 -17.04 12.32
N GLN A 394 12.92 -17.49 11.67
CA GLN A 394 14.29 -17.36 12.19
C GLN A 394 14.71 -15.88 12.35
N SER A 395 14.42 -15.04 11.36
CA SER A 395 14.71 -13.60 11.44
C SER A 395 13.92 -12.94 12.56
N LEU A 396 12.66 -13.30 12.77
CA LEU A 396 11.85 -12.81 13.87
C LEU A 396 12.45 -13.20 15.22
N GLU A 397 12.88 -14.44 15.38
CA GLU A 397 13.56 -14.94 16.60
C GLU A 397 14.83 -14.13 16.89
N GLN A 398 15.72 -14.02 15.89
CA GLN A 398 16.95 -13.24 16.00
C GLN A 398 16.71 -11.77 16.35
N ASN A 399 15.69 -11.16 15.74
CA ASN A 399 15.34 -9.77 16.01
C ASN A 399 14.80 -9.59 17.45
N ILE A 400 14.02 -10.54 17.95
CA ILE A 400 13.52 -10.52 19.34
C ILE A 400 14.67 -10.74 20.33
N GLU A 401 15.55 -11.71 20.09
CA GLU A 401 16.74 -11.94 20.93
C GLU A 401 17.63 -10.71 21.00
N LYS A 402 17.90 -10.09 19.84
CA LYS A 402 18.66 -8.85 19.77
C LYS A 402 17.96 -7.71 20.51
N ALA A 403 16.65 -7.50 20.26
CA ALA A 403 15.89 -6.44 20.92
C ALA A 403 15.86 -6.63 22.44
N TYR A 404 15.78 -7.87 22.92
CA TYR A 404 15.84 -8.20 24.35
C TYR A 404 17.21 -7.90 24.96
N ALA A 405 18.30 -8.31 24.28
CA ALA A 405 19.65 -8.01 24.71
C ALA A 405 19.91 -6.48 24.75
N ASP A 406 19.46 -5.78 23.69
CA ASP A 406 19.58 -4.32 23.60
C ASP A 406 18.78 -3.62 24.71
N ALA A 407 17.56 -4.06 25.02
CA ALA A 407 16.74 -3.48 26.08
C ALA A 407 17.36 -3.71 27.48
N LYS A 408 17.91 -4.90 27.71
CA LYS A 408 18.63 -5.21 28.97
C LYS A 408 19.89 -4.39 29.13
N ALA A 409 20.65 -4.17 28.06
CA ALA A 409 21.82 -3.30 28.05
C ALA A 409 21.44 -1.84 28.29
N ALA A 410 20.38 -1.34 27.63
CA ALA A 410 19.88 0.01 27.80
C ALA A 410 19.37 0.27 29.23
N LEU A 411 18.72 -0.71 29.89
CA LEU A 411 18.36 -0.62 31.30
C LEU A 411 19.60 -0.41 32.18
N LYS A 412 20.65 -1.20 31.97
CA LYS A 412 21.89 -1.07 32.75
C LYS A 412 22.61 0.26 32.48
N GLN A 413 22.60 0.75 31.27
CA GLN A 413 23.11 2.07 30.92
C GLN A 413 22.31 3.18 31.60
N PHE A 414 20.99 3.10 31.63
CA PHE A 414 20.12 4.05 32.32
C PHE A 414 20.37 4.05 33.81
N GLU A 415 20.45 2.89 34.50
CA GLU A 415 20.80 2.76 35.93
C GLU A 415 22.18 3.38 36.23
N ALA A 416 23.18 3.11 35.40
CA ALA A 416 24.54 3.64 35.56
C ALA A 416 24.58 5.17 35.35
N SER A 417 23.85 5.69 34.33
CA SER A 417 23.76 7.12 34.04
C SER A 417 23.04 7.88 35.16
N THR A 418 22.03 7.29 35.78
CA THR A 418 21.33 7.86 36.94
C THR A 418 22.29 8.06 38.10
N LYS A 419 23.05 7.01 38.45
CA LYS A 419 24.09 7.10 39.53
C LYS A 419 25.17 8.11 39.19
N SER A 420 25.59 8.20 37.92
CA SER A 420 26.58 9.15 37.44
C SER A 420 26.12 10.60 37.63
N VAL A 421 24.85 10.90 37.31
CA VAL A 421 24.25 12.24 37.50
C VAL A 421 24.19 12.57 39.00
N GLU A 422 23.70 11.67 39.85
CA GLU A 422 23.65 11.88 41.30
C GLU A 422 25.04 12.25 41.87
N ALA A 423 26.07 11.46 41.55
CA ALA A 423 27.42 11.70 41.98
C ALA A 423 28.01 13.01 41.40
N SER A 424 27.78 13.27 40.11
CA SER A 424 28.28 14.50 39.46
C SER A 424 27.60 15.75 40.00
N LYS A 425 26.33 15.69 40.34
CA LYS A 425 25.55 16.79 40.94
C LYS A 425 26.10 17.15 42.33
N GLU A 426 26.36 16.15 43.17
CA GLU A 426 26.98 16.39 44.48
C GLU A 426 28.40 16.93 44.33
N SER A 427 29.22 16.35 43.44
CA SER A 427 30.56 16.85 43.13
C SER A 427 30.55 18.32 42.69
N PHE A 428 29.62 18.67 41.83
CA PHE A 428 29.46 20.06 41.37
C PHE A 428 29.01 20.98 42.50
N ARG A 429 28.08 20.57 43.36
CA ARG A 429 27.62 21.33 44.52
C ARG A 429 28.81 21.66 45.47
N TYR A 430 29.68 20.70 45.76
CA TYR A 430 30.89 20.94 46.55
C TYR A 430 31.87 21.84 45.81
N ALA A 431 32.09 21.66 44.51
CA ALA A 431 32.94 22.51 43.70
C ALA A 431 32.44 23.97 43.72
N GLU A 432 31.16 24.19 43.60
CA GLU A 432 30.53 25.51 43.66
C GLU A 432 30.73 26.19 45.01
N GLN A 433 30.54 25.47 46.12
CA GLN A 433 30.82 26.00 47.48
C GLN A 433 32.28 26.39 47.64
N ARG A 434 33.21 25.55 47.21
CA ARG A 434 34.66 25.81 47.29
C ARG A 434 35.08 26.98 46.39
N TYR A 435 34.52 27.07 45.21
CA TYR A 435 34.76 28.20 44.30
C TYR A 435 34.25 29.52 44.91
N ASN A 436 33.06 29.52 45.49
CA ASN A 436 32.49 30.68 46.18
C ASN A 436 33.33 31.11 47.40
N ALA A 437 34.00 30.18 48.04
CA ALA A 437 34.94 30.44 49.16
C ALA A 437 36.36 30.80 48.67
N GLY A 438 36.63 30.84 47.35
CA GLY A 438 37.96 31.12 46.78
C GLY A 438 38.96 29.97 46.92
N ALA A 439 38.50 28.75 47.23
CA ALA A 439 39.35 27.59 47.54
C ALA A 439 39.69 26.73 46.32
N ILE A 440 39.11 26.95 45.13
CA ILE A 440 39.47 26.29 43.87
C ILE A 440 39.48 27.30 42.71
N SER A 441 40.17 26.90 41.64
CA SER A 441 40.25 27.71 40.41
C SER A 441 38.95 27.71 39.63
N VAL A 442 38.75 28.72 38.76
CA VAL A 442 37.65 28.76 37.75
C VAL A 442 37.70 27.53 36.85
N LEU A 443 38.93 27.05 36.51
CA LEU A 443 39.11 25.86 35.67
C LEU A 443 38.52 24.60 36.35
N ASP A 444 38.82 24.39 37.65
CA ASP A 444 38.32 23.23 38.40
C ASP A 444 36.80 23.27 38.52
N TYR A 445 36.26 24.46 38.78
CA TYR A 445 34.83 24.68 38.80
C TYR A 445 34.18 24.34 37.44
N ASN A 446 34.70 24.88 36.33
CA ASN A 446 34.19 24.62 34.97
C ASN A 446 34.33 23.14 34.59
N ASN A 447 35.42 22.47 35.00
CA ASN A 447 35.59 21.04 34.80
C ASN A 447 34.49 20.22 35.52
N SER A 448 34.18 20.59 36.77
CA SER A 448 33.11 19.91 37.52
C SER A 448 31.72 20.15 36.89
N LYS A 449 31.46 21.39 36.45
CA LYS A 449 30.26 21.79 35.74
C LYS A 449 30.10 20.99 34.42
N SER A 450 31.17 20.90 33.62
CA SER A 450 31.15 20.15 32.35
C SER A 450 30.88 18.67 32.56
N ARG A 451 31.47 18.05 33.63
CA ARG A 451 31.16 16.65 33.98
C ARG A 451 29.69 16.43 34.31
N LEU A 452 29.05 17.36 35.06
CA LEU A 452 27.63 17.27 35.34
C LEU A 452 26.81 17.39 34.07
N SER A 453 27.09 18.36 33.19
CA SER A 453 26.40 18.54 31.91
C SER A 453 26.50 17.31 31.00
N ILE A 454 27.67 16.68 30.90
CA ILE A 454 27.88 15.43 30.17
C ILE A 454 27.07 14.29 30.80
N ALA A 455 27.07 14.18 32.13
CA ALA A 455 26.32 13.14 32.83
C ALA A 455 24.80 13.30 32.61
N GLU A 456 24.27 14.52 32.68
CA GLU A 456 22.85 14.83 32.41
C GLU A 456 22.49 14.50 30.96
N SER A 457 23.33 14.85 29.98
CA SER A 457 23.09 14.51 28.56
C SER A 457 23.09 12.98 28.33
N ASN A 458 23.99 12.25 28.98
CA ASN A 458 24.05 10.80 28.92
C ASN A 458 22.82 10.15 29.57
N LEU A 459 22.32 10.70 30.68
CA LEU A 459 21.12 10.23 31.34
C LEU A 459 19.91 10.40 30.41
N SER A 460 19.72 11.58 29.81
CA SER A 460 18.64 11.83 28.85
C SER A 460 18.69 10.83 27.70
N ARG A 461 19.86 10.63 27.10
CA ARG A 461 20.06 9.66 26.01
C ARG A 461 19.70 8.23 26.43
N SER A 462 20.27 7.75 27.56
CA SER A 462 20.04 6.37 28.01
C SER A 462 18.61 6.12 28.45
N LYS A 463 17.93 7.11 29.03
CA LYS A 463 16.49 7.06 29.36
C LYS A 463 15.62 6.83 28.13
N PHE A 464 15.77 7.66 27.10
CA PHE A 464 14.94 7.55 25.89
C PHE A 464 15.30 6.32 25.04
N ASP A 465 16.57 5.91 25.00
CA ASP A 465 16.96 4.65 24.35
C ASP A 465 16.33 3.43 25.05
N PHE A 466 16.35 3.38 26.37
CA PHE A 466 15.68 2.33 27.14
C PHE A 466 14.19 2.25 26.87
N VAL A 467 13.49 3.39 26.91
CA VAL A 467 12.05 3.46 26.61
C VAL A 467 11.76 2.95 25.18
N TYR A 468 12.57 3.37 24.20
CA TYR A 468 12.41 2.91 22.82
C TYR A 468 12.59 1.38 22.70
N LYS A 469 13.65 0.83 23.30
CA LYS A 469 13.92 -0.62 23.28
C LYS A 469 12.80 -1.44 23.92
N LEU A 470 12.20 -0.93 25.01
CA LEU A 470 11.01 -1.55 25.59
C LEU A 470 9.82 -1.52 24.64
N LYS A 471 9.55 -0.39 23.99
CA LYS A 471 8.46 -0.25 23.00
C LYS A 471 8.62 -1.19 21.82
N VAL A 472 9.85 -1.44 21.36
CA VAL A 472 10.15 -2.45 20.33
C VAL A 472 9.75 -3.85 20.81
N LEU A 473 10.06 -4.23 22.03
CA LEU A 473 9.67 -5.53 22.59
C LEU A 473 8.16 -5.66 22.78
N GLU A 474 7.50 -4.60 23.28
CA GLU A 474 6.04 -4.55 23.42
C GLU A 474 5.33 -4.71 22.07
N LEU A 475 5.86 -4.12 21.00
CA LEU A 475 5.33 -4.33 19.66
C LEU A 475 5.47 -5.78 19.19
N TYR A 476 6.60 -6.44 19.47
CA TYR A 476 6.73 -7.86 19.13
C TYR A 476 5.74 -8.72 19.91
N GLN A 477 5.49 -8.41 21.18
CA GLN A 477 4.63 -9.20 22.05
C GLN A 477 3.14 -8.92 21.84
N ASN A 478 2.75 -7.65 21.60
CA ASN A 478 1.35 -7.18 21.63
C ASN A 478 0.89 -6.54 20.30
N GLY A 479 1.77 -6.40 19.32
CA GLY A 479 1.48 -5.64 18.10
C GLY A 479 1.38 -4.13 18.35
N ILE A 480 0.75 -3.39 17.42
CA ILE A 480 0.59 -1.93 17.51
C ILE A 480 -0.13 -1.49 18.81
N ALA A 481 -0.97 -2.34 19.38
CA ALA A 481 -1.66 -2.05 20.63
C ALA A 481 -0.70 -1.87 21.83
N GLY A 482 0.56 -2.31 21.71
CA GLY A 482 1.61 -2.11 22.73
C GLY A 482 2.31 -0.75 22.65
N LEU A 483 2.06 0.06 21.63
CA LEU A 483 2.65 1.40 21.49
C LEU A 483 1.75 2.48 22.07
#